data_2a0fe6fefb737294f6d4b568cc965810
#
_entry.id   2a0fe6fefb737294f6d4b568cc965810
#
_cell.length_a   1.000
_cell.length_b   1.000
_cell.length_c   1.000
_cell.angle_alpha   90.00
_cell.angle_beta   90.00
_cell.angle_gamma   90.00
#
_symmetry.space_group_name_H-M   'P 1'
#
loop_
_entity.id
_entity.type
_entity.pdbx_description
1 polymer ?
#
loop_
_entity_poly.entity_id
_entity_poly.type
_entity_poly.pdbx_seq_one_letter_code
_entity_poly.pdbx_strand_id
1 'polypeptide(L)'
;MEGATPAEIAAALTEQDIKSPMGNDLWPAGTVRSILRNEKYCGDALMQKTYTKDFRTHKSVKNTDLNMYFKENHHIAIIKKGDWTKVQKLLSERHSTAKRATLRRLSNHFVAYRVKDGLFKGYLIMDSRWSFMERQEFMKIVDEAQNTMK
;
A
#
# COMPACT_ATOMS: atom_id res chain seq x y z
N MET A 1 -20.29 7.99 10.01
CA MET A 1 -19.51 6.82 9.54
C MET A 1 -18.04 6.99 9.94
N GLU A 2 -17.74 6.88 11.20
CA GLU A 2 -16.35 6.91 11.65
C GLU A 2 -15.67 5.59 11.23
N GLY A 3 -14.60 5.72 10.48
CA GLY A 3 -13.75 4.59 10.11
C GLY A 3 -14.22 3.72 8.94
N ALA A 4 -15.18 4.14 8.12
CA ALA A 4 -15.57 3.38 6.94
C ALA A 4 -14.43 3.19 5.93
N THR A 5 -14.37 2.03 5.29
CA THR A 5 -13.41 1.76 4.22
C THR A 5 -13.82 2.45 2.91
N PRO A 6 -12.88 2.71 1.98
CA PRO A 6 -13.25 3.23 0.67
C PRO A 6 -14.24 2.36 -0.11
N ALA A 7 -14.27 1.05 0.15
CA ALA A 7 -15.23 0.13 -0.46
C ALA A 7 -16.63 0.28 0.15
N GLU A 8 -16.73 0.39 1.47
CA GLU A 8 -18.00 0.65 2.17
C GLU A 8 -18.57 2.03 1.80
N ILE A 9 -17.71 3.05 1.68
CA ILE A 9 -18.14 4.37 1.21
C ILE A 9 -18.68 4.29 -0.24
N ALA A 10 -17.98 3.56 -1.11
CA ALA A 10 -18.41 3.36 -2.50
C ALA A 10 -19.75 2.65 -2.58
N ALA A 11 -19.97 1.61 -1.78
CA ALA A 11 -21.25 0.89 -1.68
C ALA A 11 -22.38 1.82 -1.21
N ALA A 12 -22.14 2.58 -0.14
CA ALA A 12 -23.13 3.51 0.40
C ALA A 12 -23.51 4.63 -0.61
N LEU A 13 -22.55 5.16 -1.37
CA LEU A 13 -22.82 6.15 -2.41
C LEU A 13 -23.64 5.56 -3.56
N THR A 14 -23.36 4.32 -3.94
CA THR A 14 -24.13 3.59 -4.96
C THR A 14 -25.56 3.31 -4.48
N GLU A 15 -25.73 2.90 -3.23
CA GLU A 15 -27.05 2.64 -2.62
C GLU A 15 -27.92 3.90 -2.51
N GLN A 16 -27.28 5.07 -2.35
CA GLN A 16 -27.96 6.37 -2.31
C GLN A 16 -28.21 6.97 -3.69
N ASP A 17 -28.00 6.25 -4.77
CA ASP A 17 -28.14 6.70 -6.17
C ASP A 17 -27.33 7.97 -6.50
N ILE A 18 -26.25 8.22 -5.76
CA ILE A 18 -25.33 9.34 -6.02
C ILE A 18 -24.43 8.96 -7.20
N LYS A 19 -24.51 9.72 -8.29
CA LYS A 19 -23.67 9.46 -9.48
C LYS A 19 -22.19 9.68 -9.19
N SER A 20 -21.37 8.83 -9.76
CA SER A 20 -19.91 9.00 -9.70
C SER A 20 -19.45 10.22 -10.51
N PRO A 21 -18.21 10.73 -10.34
CA PRO A 21 -17.72 11.86 -11.12
C PRO A 21 -17.71 11.65 -12.64
N MET A 22 -17.79 10.42 -13.11
CA MET A 22 -17.92 10.05 -14.52
C MET A 22 -19.39 9.80 -14.95
N GLY A 23 -20.35 10.05 -14.08
CA GLY A 23 -21.78 9.86 -14.34
C GLY A 23 -22.28 8.42 -14.20
N ASN A 24 -21.46 7.47 -13.77
CA ASN A 24 -21.84 6.08 -13.58
C ASN A 24 -22.63 5.89 -12.27
N ASP A 25 -23.54 4.92 -12.26
CA ASP A 25 -24.31 4.55 -11.07
C ASP A 25 -23.43 3.85 -10.03
N LEU A 26 -22.48 3.03 -10.47
CA LEU A 26 -21.56 2.32 -9.60
C LEU A 26 -20.35 3.17 -9.26
N TRP A 27 -20.01 3.22 -7.96
CA TRP A 27 -18.81 3.88 -7.48
C TRP A 27 -17.66 2.87 -7.34
N PRO A 28 -16.56 3.02 -8.13
CA PRO A 28 -15.35 2.24 -7.88
C PRO A 28 -14.68 2.68 -6.57
N ALA A 29 -14.31 1.74 -5.71
CA ALA A 29 -13.55 2.03 -4.48
C ALA A 29 -12.22 2.75 -4.75
N GLY A 30 -11.63 2.56 -5.93
CA GLY A 30 -10.45 3.28 -6.41
C GLY A 30 -10.69 4.78 -6.58
N THR A 31 -11.85 5.17 -7.11
CA THR A 31 -12.27 6.57 -7.26
C THR A 31 -12.42 7.23 -5.90
N VAL A 32 -13.12 6.57 -4.96
CA VAL A 32 -13.26 7.09 -3.59
C VAL A 32 -11.90 7.26 -2.93
N ARG A 33 -10.99 6.28 -3.08
CA ARG A 33 -9.62 6.38 -2.55
C ARG A 33 -8.85 7.55 -3.14
N SER A 34 -9.00 7.82 -4.43
CA SER A 34 -8.35 8.95 -5.11
C SER A 34 -8.87 10.28 -4.59
N ILE A 35 -10.18 10.40 -4.37
CA ILE A 35 -10.82 11.59 -3.79
C ILE A 35 -10.29 11.83 -2.37
N LEU A 36 -10.31 10.80 -1.52
CA LEU A 36 -9.85 10.90 -0.13
C LEU A 36 -8.37 11.30 0.00
N ARG A 37 -7.53 11.00 -1.00
CA ARG A 37 -6.11 11.33 -1.01
C ARG A 37 -5.77 12.66 -1.67
N ASN A 38 -6.73 13.32 -2.27
CA ASN A 38 -6.48 14.52 -3.03
C ASN A 38 -6.37 15.75 -2.10
N GLU A 39 -5.18 16.30 -1.98
CA GLU A 39 -4.86 17.46 -1.16
C GLU A 39 -5.61 18.73 -1.58
N LYS A 40 -6.11 18.78 -2.81
CA LYS A 40 -6.88 19.94 -3.28
C LYS A 40 -8.16 20.18 -2.48
N TYR A 41 -8.75 19.14 -1.90
CA TYR A 41 -9.95 19.32 -1.08
C TYR A 41 -9.68 20.07 0.23
N CYS A 42 -8.46 20.03 0.76
CA CYS A 42 -8.07 20.82 1.94
C CYS A 42 -7.43 22.18 1.60
N GLY A 43 -7.48 22.60 0.33
CA GLY A 43 -7.00 23.89 -0.13
C GLY A 43 -5.53 23.93 -0.54
N ASP A 44 -4.80 22.83 -0.41
CA ASP A 44 -3.40 22.73 -0.80
C ASP A 44 -3.27 22.29 -2.27
N ALA A 45 -2.13 22.52 -2.90
CA ALA A 45 -1.84 22.05 -4.25
C ALA A 45 -0.43 21.50 -4.38
N LEU A 46 -0.32 20.24 -4.84
CA LEU A 46 0.93 19.64 -5.25
C LEU A 46 1.01 19.62 -6.78
N MET A 47 1.94 20.38 -7.31
CA MET A 47 2.14 20.58 -8.75
C MET A 47 3.27 19.68 -9.27
N GLN A 48 3.28 19.45 -10.59
CA GLN A 48 4.24 18.59 -11.28
C GLN A 48 4.24 17.12 -10.81
N LYS A 49 3.09 16.58 -10.42
CA LYS A 49 2.94 15.13 -10.13
C LYS A 49 3.23 14.24 -11.33
N THR A 50 3.03 14.79 -12.52
CA THR A 50 3.29 14.11 -13.80
C THR A 50 3.97 15.08 -14.77
N TYR A 51 4.72 14.53 -15.73
CA TYR A 51 5.28 15.32 -16.84
C TYR A 51 5.18 14.53 -18.15
N THR A 52 5.20 15.26 -19.27
CA THR A 52 5.21 14.65 -20.59
C THR A 52 6.64 14.27 -20.95
N LYS A 53 6.92 12.95 -21.04
CA LYS A 53 8.25 12.42 -21.34
C LYS A 53 8.67 12.71 -22.79
N ASP A 54 7.72 12.63 -23.71
CA ASP A 54 7.97 12.79 -25.13
C ASP A 54 6.86 13.65 -25.75
N PHE A 55 7.24 14.75 -26.38
CA PHE A 55 6.32 15.68 -27.02
C PHE A 55 5.59 15.08 -28.22
N ARG A 56 6.14 14.04 -28.88
CA ARG A 56 5.50 13.39 -30.04
C ARG A 56 4.36 12.48 -29.63
N THR A 57 4.53 11.74 -28.54
CA THR A 57 3.54 10.77 -28.10
C THR A 57 2.59 11.34 -27.05
N HIS A 58 2.86 12.52 -26.51
CA HIS A 58 2.12 13.18 -25.43
C HIS A 58 1.89 12.27 -24.21
N LYS A 59 2.71 11.23 -24.04
CA LYS A 59 2.60 10.32 -22.89
C LYS A 59 3.01 11.01 -21.61
N SER A 60 2.04 11.19 -20.72
CA SER A 60 2.26 11.67 -19.36
C SER A 60 2.74 10.52 -18.48
N VAL A 61 3.84 10.71 -17.77
CA VAL A 61 4.39 9.77 -16.79
C VAL A 61 4.41 10.40 -15.41
N LYS A 62 4.35 9.55 -14.39
CA LYS A 62 4.47 10.02 -13.00
C LYS A 62 5.84 10.64 -12.79
N ASN A 63 5.88 11.79 -12.14
CA ASN A 63 7.13 12.45 -11.82
C ASN A 63 7.83 11.74 -10.67
N THR A 64 9.01 11.21 -10.93
CA THR A 64 9.94 10.62 -9.95
C THR A 64 11.26 11.37 -9.88
N ASP A 65 11.59 12.14 -10.91
CA ASP A 65 12.92 12.66 -11.16
C ASP A 65 13.00 14.20 -11.11
N LEU A 66 11.86 14.87 -11.34
CA LEU A 66 11.80 16.33 -11.34
C LEU A 66 11.24 16.87 -10.02
N ASN A 67 11.61 18.08 -9.68
CA ASN A 67 11.10 18.74 -8.49
C ASN A 67 9.58 18.92 -8.55
N MET A 68 8.89 18.54 -7.49
CA MET A 68 7.48 18.85 -7.28
C MET A 68 7.34 20.10 -6.42
N TYR A 69 6.33 20.92 -6.71
CA TYR A 69 6.08 22.15 -5.96
C TYR A 69 4.82 22.01 -5.13
N PHE A 70 4.95 22.21 -3.83
CA PHE A 70 3.84 22.20 -2.89
C PHE A 70 3.48 23.62 -2.49
N LYS A 71 2.22 23.98 -2.66
CA LYS A 71 1.67 25.28 -2.25
C LYS A 71 0.58 25.07 -1.22
N GLU A 72 0.80 25.55 0.00
CA GLU A 72 -0.23 25.58 1.03
C GLU A 72 -1.24 26.69 0.77
N ASN A 73 -2.49 26.45 1.15
CA ASN A 73 -3.59 27.43 1.03
C ASN A 73 -3.66 28.06 -0.36
N HIS A 74 -3.51 27.26 -1.40
CA HIS A 74 -3.55 27.69 -2.80
C HIS A 74 -4.94 28.18 -3.20
N HIS A 75 -5.99 27.63 -2.62
CA HIS A 75 -7.39 27.95 -2.89
C HIS A 75 -8.26 27.70 -1.65
N ILE A 76 -9.51 28.12 -1.73
CA ILE A 76 -10.47 27.94 -0.63
C ILE A 76 -10.70 26.44 -0.42
N ALA A 77 -10.50 25.99 0.81
CA ALA A 77 -10.67 24.60 1.20
C ALA A 77 -12.16 24.21 1.23
N ILE A 78 -12.49 23.05 0.70
CA ILE A 78 -13.83 22.42 0.81
C ILE A 78 -13.93 21.66 2.13
N ILE A 79 -12.83 21.04 2.58
CA ILE A 79 -12.74 20.26 3.80
C ILE A 79 -11.68 20.90 4.71
N LYS A 80 -11.94 20.94 6.01
CA LYS A 80 -10.97 21.45 6.98
C LYS A 80 -9.70 20.60 6.97
N LYS A 81 -8.54 21.25 7.00
CA LYS A 81 -7.22 20.60 6.96
C LYS A 81 -7.05 19.54 8.07
N GLY A 82 -7.62 19.78 9.27
CA GLY A 82 -7.59 18.84 10.38
C GLY A 82 -8.34 17.54 10.07
N ASP A 83 -9.49 17.61 9.41
CA ASP A 83 -10.27 16.42 9.06
C ASP A 83 -9.61 15.65 7.92
N TRP A 84 -9.07 16.35 6.92
CA TRP A 84 -8.27 15.71 5.87
C TRP A 84 -7.06 14.96 6.45
N THR A 85 -6.34 15.56 7.40
CA THR A 85 -5.19 14.93 8.07
C THR A 85 -5.59 13.67 8.84
N LYS A 86 -6.73 13.69 9.54
CA LYS A 86 -7.27 12.48 10.22
C LYS A 86 -7.54 11.36 9.22
N VAL A 87 -8.13 11.68 8.07
CA VAL A 87 -8.39 10.70 7.00
C VAL A 87 -7.08 10.12 6.44
N GLN A 88 -6.05 10.95 6.20
CA GLN A 88 -4.75 10.46 5.75
C GLN A 88 -4.12 9.50 6.76
N LYS A 89 -4.21 9.80 8.05
CA LYS A 89 -3.73 8.91 9.11
C LYS A 89 -4.43 7.56 9.07
N LEU A 90 -5.75 7.54 9.01
CA LEU A 90 -6.54 6.30 8.89
C LEU A 90 -6.18 5.48 7.63
N LEU A 91 -6.00 6.15 6.50
CA LEU A 91 -5.60 5.48 5.25
C LEU A 91 -4.19 4.89 5.33
N SER A 92 -3.24 5.56 6.01
CA SER A 92 -1.87 5.07 6.19
C SER A 92 -1.81 3.87 7.15
N GLU A 93 -2.54 3.90 8.25
CA GLU A 93 -2.64 2.81 9.22
C GLU A 93 -3.20 1.54 8.57
N ARG A 94 -4.26 1.66 7.78
CA ARG A 94 -4.85 0.54 7.03
C ARG A 94 -3.90 -0.02 5.98
N HIS A 95 -3.17 0.84 5.28
CA HIS A 95 -2.19 0.40 4.29
C HIS A 95 -1.05 -0.39 4.94
N SER A 96 -0.58 0.02 6.12
CA SER A 96 0.45 -0.71 6.87
C SER A 96 -0.05 -2.08 7.34
N THR A 97 -1.30 -2.16 7.80
CA THR A 97 -1.94 -3.41 8.21
C THR A 97 -2.14 -4.36 7.02
N ALA A 98 -2.59 -3.85 5.86
CA ALA A 98 -2.74 -4.63 4.64
C ALA A 98 -1.40 -5.18 4.14
N LYS A 99 -0.32 -4.39 4.17
CA LYS A 99 1.04 -4.87 3.87
C LYS A 99 1.48 -6.00 4.80
N ARG A 100 1.23 -5.88 6.11
CA ARG A 100 1.54 -6.94 7.07
C ARG A 100 0.74 -8.21 6.79
N ALA A 101 -0.55 -8.09 6.46
CA ALA A 101 -1.39 -9.23 6.09
C ALA A 101 -0.92 -9.89 4.78
N THR A 102 -0.50 -9.11 3.78
CA THR A 102 0.05 -9.63 2.52
C THR A 102 1.38 -10.36 2.75
N LEU A 103 2.27 -9.80 3.58
CA LEU A 103 3.52 -10.47 3.98
C LEU A 103 3.26 -11.77 4.76
N ARG A 104 2.21 -11.83 5.60
CA ARG A 104 1.79 -13.06 6.26
C ARG A 104 1.27 -14.11 5.26
N ARG A 105 0.49 -13.71 4.24
CA ARG A 105 0.03 -14.61 3.18
C ARG A 105 1.19 -15.11 2.31
N LEU A 106 2.14 -14.25 1.97
CA LEU A 106 3.36 -14.65 1.27
C LEU A 106 4.20 -15.61 2.13
N SER A 107 4.24 -15.44 3.46
CA SER A 107 4.92 -16.36 4.35
C SER A 107 4.26 -17.75 4.44
N ASN A 108 2.96 -17.87 4.11
CA ASN A 108 2.30 -19.15 4.00
C ASN A 108 2.60 -19.89 2.68
N HIS A 109 3.01 -19.15 1.62
CA HIS A 109 3.45 -19.71 0.33
C HIS A 109 4.98 -19.82 0.25
N PHE A 110 5.70 -18.95 0.95
CA PHE A 110 7.15 -18.96 1.06
C PHE A 110 7.51 -19.26 2.50
N VAL A 111 8.00 -20.46 2.76
CA VAL A 111 8.49 -20.79 4.09
C VAL A 111 9.83 -20.08 4.26
N ALA A 112 9.82 -18.99 5.01
CA ALA A 112 11.03 -18.29 5.41
C ALA A 112 11.45 -18.81 6.78
N TYR A 113 12.64 -19.39 6.86
CA TYR A 113 13.26 -19.79 8.11
C TYR A 113 14.27 -18.76 8.55
N ARG A 114 14.11 -18.26 9.76
CA ARG A 114 15.13 -17.41 10.37
C ARG A 114 16.04 -18.30 11.22
N VAL A 115 17.32 -18.32 10.89
CA VAL A 115 18.33 -19.06 11.69
C VAL A 115 18.39 -18.44 13.08
N LYS A 116 18.06 -19.22 14.11
CA LYS A 116 17.99 -18.75 15.50
C LYS A 116 19.35 -18.68 16.16
N ASP A 117 20.25 -19.60 15.83
CA ASP A 117 21.56 -19.72 16.46
C ASP A 117 22.63 -20.17 15.46
N GLY A 118 23.93 -20.02 15.80
CA GLY A 118 25.08 -20.41 14.98
C GLY A 118 25.63 -19.27 14.12
N LEU A 119 26.57 -19.63 13.22
CA LEU A 119 27.32 -18.68 12.39
C LEU A 119 26.43 -17.77 11.50
N PHE A 120 25.24 -18.25 11.14
CA PHE A 120 24.28 -17.56 10.30
C PHE A 120 23.06 -17.06 11.08
N LYS A 121 23.19 -16.82 12.38
CA LYS A 121 22.13 -16.28 13.23
C LYS A 121 21.55 -14.98 12.64
N GLY A 122 20.24 -14.96 12.49
CA GLY A 122 19.50 -13.80 11.95
C GLY A 122 19.29 -13.81 10.44
N TYR A 123 19.98 -14.69 9.69
CA TYR A 123 19.74 -14.83 8.25
C TYR A 123 18.38 -15.45 7.97
N LEU A 124 17.74 -14.98 6.90
CA LEU A 124 16.49 -15.50 6.39
C LEU A 124 16.81 -16.45 5.22
N ILE A 125 16.51 -17.73 5.39
CA ILE A 125 16.59 -18.70 4.30
C ILE A 125 15.19 -18.79 3.68
N MET A 126 15.09 -18.43 2.40
CA MET A 126 13.87 -18.51 1.62
C MET A 126 14.10 -19.40 0.41
N ASP A 127 13.32 -20.48 0.29
CA ASP A 127 13.23 -21.22 -0.97
C ASP A 127 11.78 -21.50 -1.33
N SER A 128 11.36 -20.97 -2.47
CA SER A 128 10.02 -21.14 -3.01
C SER A 128 9.85 -22.44 -3.80
N ARG A 129 10.94 -23.18 -4.08
CA ARG A 129 10.97 -24.35 -4.96
C ARG A 129 11.02 -25.68 -4.21
N TRP A 130 11.31 -25.65 -2.93
CA TRP A 130 11.42 -26.89 -2.14
C TRP A 130 10.04 -27.43 -1.77
N SER A 131 9.88 -28.73 -1.97
CA SER A 131 8.71 -29.46 -1.50
C SER A 131 8.66 -29.51 0.04
N PHE A 132 7.50 -29.85 0.60
CA PHE A 132 7.36 -29.99 2.06
C PHE A 132 8.36 -31.00 2.66
N MET A 133 8.63 -32.10 1.97
CA MET A 133 9.57 -33.15 2.42
C MET A 133 11.01 -32.63 2.44
N GLU A 134 11.47 -31.95 1.38
CA GLU A 134 12.82 -31.37 1.32
C GLU A 134 13.06 -30.33 2.41
N ARG A 135 12.02 -29.57 2.77
CA ARG A 135 12.08 -28.61 3.88
C ARG A 135 12.25 -29.27 5.23
N GLN A 136 11.55 -30.38 5.48
CA GLN A 136 11.67 -31.17 6.70
C GLN A 136 13.07 -31.76 6.84
N GLU A 137 13.64 -32.26 5.75
CA GLU A 137 14.98 -32.83 5.70
C GLU A 137 16.06 -31.77 5.94
N PHE A 138 15.93 -30.63 5.31
CA PHE A 138 16.81 -29.47 5.55
C PHE A 138 16.76 -29.01 7.02
N MET A 139 15.59 -28.94 7.64
CA MET A 139 15.47 -28.55 9.05
C MET A 139 16.15 -29.55 9.97
N LYS A 140 16.09 -30.87 9.68
CA LYS A 140 16.83 -31.88 10.43
C LYS A 140 18.35 -31.66 10.34
N ILE A 141 18.86 -31.37 9.13
CA ILE A 141 20.30 -31.11 8.92
C ILE A 141 20.73 -29.86 9.69
N VAL A 142 19.92 -28.80 9.70
CA VAL A 142 20.21 -27.55 10.46
C VAL A 142 20.22 -27.82 11.96
N ASP A 143 19.25 -28.59 12.47
CA ASP A 143 19.19 -28.95 13.90
C ASP A 143 20.34 -29.87 14.32
N GLU A 144 20.73 -30.83 13.48
CA GLU A 144 21.91 -31.69 13.68
C GLU A 144 23.23 -30.90 13.70
N ALA A 145 23.39 -29.96 12.73
CA ALA A 145 24.55 -29.10 12.67
C ALA A 145 24.66 -28.17 13.90
N GLN A 146 23.53 -27.69 14.41
CA GLN A 146 23.50 -26.86 15.64
C GLN A 146 23.85 -27.68 16.91
N ASN A 147 23.49 -28.96 16.95
CA ASN A 147 23.80 -29.83 18.08
C ASN A 147 25.27 -30.28 18.08
N THR A 148 25.91 -30.31 16.91
CA THR A 148 27.33 -30.68 16.77
C THR A 148 28.30 -29.52 17.11
N MET A 149 27.81 -28.29 17.17
CA MET A 149 28.57 -27.08 17.51
C MET A 149 28.49 -26.69 19.00
N LYS A 150 27.86 -27.50 19.84
CA LYS A 150 27.90 -27.40 21.30
C LYS A 150 28.98 -28.28 21.89
#